data_341fd0386a13d88762c2a11129fa942a
#
_entry.id   341fd0386a13d88762c2a11129fa942a
#
_cell.length_a   1.000
_cell.length_b   1.000
_cell.length_c   1.000
_cell.angle_alpha   90.00
_cell.angle_beta   90.00
_cell.angle_gamma   90.00
#
_symmetry.space_group_name_H-M   'P 1'
#
loop_
_entity.id
_entity.type
_entity.pdbx_description
1 polymer ?
#
loop_
_entity_poly.entity_id
_entity_poly.type
_entity_poly.pdbx_seq_one_letter_code
_entity_poly.pdbx_strand_id
1 'polypeptide(L)'
;QLLWESGMRIGEALALWLEDVEPDAHRIHIVDRGELANLSEIKTVCSPRTVDVSADLINLFFEYIVEAHTDDVDTNHVFIKLSGPHKHSPLEYGDVSALVRRLQKRTGFHFTVHMLRHSSLSELRRLGWPVEQLRIRAGHHFVQSTYVYLHTDDEELRQEWIRTENQMLLRKGGTKNESGV
;
A
#
# COMPACT_ATOMS: atom_id res chain seq x y z
N GLN A 1 -2.24 -5.98 -7.56
CA GLN A 1 -3.24 -5.51 -6.59
C GLN A 1 -2.59 -5.18 -5.24
N LEU A 2 -1.78 -6.08 -4.62
CA LEU A 2 -1.15 -5.85 -3.31
C LEU A 2 -0.46 -4.49 -3.17
N LEU A 3 0.46 -4.14 -4.08
CA LEU A 3 1.20 -2.88 -4.02
C LEU A 3 0.30 -1.64 -4.21
N TRP A 4 -0.76 -1.79 -5.01
CA TRP A 4 -1.75 -0.73 -5.21
C TRP A 4 -2.61 -0.51 -3.97
N GLU A 5 -3.16 -1.55 -3.36
CA GLU A 5 -4.03 -1.39 -2.20
C GLU A 5 -3.27 -1.00 -0.94
N SER A 6 -2.18 -1.71 -0.65
CA SER A 6 -1.44 -1.50 0.60
C SER A 6 -0.54 -0.26 0.60
N GLY A 7 -0.12 0.19 -0.58
CA GLY A 7 0.88 1.25 -0.71
C GLY A 7 2.27 0.86 -0.19
N MET A 8 2.54 -0.44 0.05
CA MET A 8 3.84 -0.90 0.55
C MET A 8 4.94 -0.80 -0.51
N ARG A 9 6.20 -0.82 -0.05
CA ARG A 9 7.35 -0.90 -0.93
C ARG A 9 7.52 -2.32 -1.47
N ILE A 10 8.15 -2.47 -2.62
CA ILE A 10 8.41 -3.81 -3.19
C ILE A 10 9.25 -4.68 -2.25
N GLY A 11 10.26 -4.11 -1.57
CA GLY A 11 11.05 -4.85 -0.58
C GLY A 11 10.20 -5.33 0.60
N GLU A 12 9.25 -4.52 1.07
CA GLU A 12 8.30 -4.92 2.12
C GLU A 12 7.40 -6.06 1.64
N ALA A 13 6.92 -6.01 0.39
CA ALA A 13 6.12 -7.09 -0.19
C ALA A 13 6.92 -8.40 -0.32
N LEU A 14 8.17 -8.34 -0.77
CA LEU A 14 9.04 -9.51 -0.90
C LEU A 14 9.49 -10.07 0.46
N ALA A 15 9.41 -9.29 1.53
CA ALA A 15 9.71 -9.70 2.89
C ALA A 15 8.51 -10.34 3.61
N LEU A 16 7.32 -10.35 3.01
CA LEU A 16 6.12 -10.91 3.65
C LEU A 16 6.25 -12.42 3.82
N TRP A 17 5.86 -12.86 5.01
CA TRP A 17 5.67 -14.27 5.35
C TRP A 17 4.18 -14.60 5.41
N LEU A 18 3.84 -15.89 5.32
CA LEU A 18 2.44 -16.34 5.35
C LEU A 18 1.71 -15.89 6.61
N GLU A 19 2.39 -15.89 7.75
CA GLU A 19 1.88 -15.47 9.06
C GLU A 19 1.60 -13.95 9.17
N ASP A 20 2.13 -13.14 8.24
CA ASP A 20 1.91 -11.71 8.23
C ASP A 20 0.53 -11.32 7.67
N VAL A 21 -0.16 -12.25 7.04
CA VAL A 21 -1.51 -12.04 6.53
C VAL A 21 -2.52 -12.55 7.55
N GLU A 22 -3.38 -11.66 8.01
CA GLU A 22 -4.49 -11.95 8.92
C GLU A 22 -5.81 -11.89 8.13
N PRO A 23 -6.24 -13.02 7.55
CA PRO A 23 -7.35 -13.03 6.58
C PRO A 23 -8.68 -12.57 7.19
N ASP A 24 -9.01 -13.04 8.38
CA ASP A 24 -10.27 -12.75 9.05
C ASP A 24 -10.43 -11.24 9.38
N ALA A 25 -9.30 -10.58 9.63
CA ALA A 25 -9.27 -9.14 9.91
C ALA A 25 -9.03 -8.30 8.64
N HIS A 26 -8.78 -8.93 7.49
CA HIS A 26 -8.37 -8.27 6.23
C HIS A 26 -7.16 -7.35 6.41
N ARG A 27 -6.10 -7.89 7.06
CA ARG A 27 -4.90 -7.13 7.42
C ARG A 27 -3.63 -7.79 6.95
N ILE A 28 -2.64 -6.95 6.73
CA ILE A 28 -1.26 -7.39 6.45
C ILE A 28 -0.33 -6.66 7.41
N HIS A 29 0.48 -7.43 8.13
CA HIS A 29 1.49 -6.92 9.05
C HIS A 29 2.83 -6.79 8.31
N ILE A 30 3.40 -5.61 8.30
CA ILE A 30 4.73 -5.37 7.75
C ILE A 30 5.71 -5.43 8.92
N VAL A 31 6.48 -6.50 8.99
CA VAL A 31 7.36 -6.82 10.13
C VAL A 31 8.82 -6.72 9.69
N ASP A 32 9.64 -6.05 10.50
CA ASP A 32 11.08 -6.00 10.27
C ASP A 32 11.74 -7.29 10.77
N ARG A 33 12.30 -8.06 9.85
CA ARG A 33 13.04 -9.29 10.13
C ARG A 33 14.54 -9.18 9.83
N GLY A 34 15.04 -7.93 9.63
CA GLY A 34 16.41 -7.71 9.20
C GLY A 34 16.70 -8.16 7.77
N GLU A 35 17.93 -8.58 7.50
CA GLU A 35 18.31 -9.09 6.19
C GLU A 35 17.74 -10.49 5.96
N LEU A 36 17.02 -10.66 4.88
CA LEU A 36 16.43 -11.94 4.47
C LEU A 36 17.25 -12.59 3.34
N ALA A 37 17.09 -13.91 3.19
CA ALA A 37 17.83 -14.70 2.19
C ALA A 37 17.62 -14.22 0.73
N ASN A 38 16.49 -13.60 0.44
CA ASN A 38 16.17 -13.00 -0.86
C ASN A 38 16.63 -11.53 -1.00
N LEU A 39 17.51 -11.07 -0.13
CA LEU A 39 18.03 -9.70 -0.08
C LEU A 39 16.93 -8.63 0.06
N SER A 40 15.74 -9.02 0.46
CA SER A 40 14.71 -8.06 0.84
C SER A 40 14.99 -7.55 2.25
N GLU A 41 14.82 -6.26 2.43
CA GLU A 41 15.00 -5.60 3.74
C GLU A 41 13.98 -4.48 3.93
N ILE A 42 13.64 -4.22 5.16
CA ILE A 42 12.84 -3.09 5.54
C ILE A 42 13.77 -1.92 5.87
N LYS A 43 13.86 -0.96 4.94
CA LYS A 43 14.88 0.10 4.94
C LYS A 43 14.69 1.21 5.98
N THR A 44 13.60 1.24 6.73
CA THR A 44 13.32 2.37 7.66
C THR A 44 12.66 1.90 8.95
N VAL A 45 13.04 2.52 10.06
CA VAL A 45 12.49 2.27 11.40
C VAL A 45 10.95 2.44 11.46
N CYS A 46 10.36 3.23 10.56
CA CYS A 46 8.92 3.44 10.47
C CYS A 46 8.20 2.47 9.51
N SER A 47 8.91 1.47 8.97
CA SER A 47 8.32 0.49 8.07
C SER A 47 7.40 -0.51 8.76
N PRO A 48 7.71 -1.04 9.98
CA PRO A 48 6.79 -1.92 10.69
C PRO A 48 5.44 -1.24 10.94
N ARG A 49 4.38 -1.84 10.43
CA ARG A 49 3.01 -1.33 10.51
C ARG A 49 2.00 -2.37 10.04
N THR A 50 0.74 -2.16 10.37
CA THR A 50 -0.38 -2.94 9.84
C THR A 50 -1.12 -2.12 8.78
N VAL A 51 -1.51 -2.76 7.69
CA VAL A 51 -2.32 -2.16 6.63
C VAL A 51 -3.58 -2.96 6.41
N ASP A 52 -4.73 -2.29 6.41
CA ASP A 52 -5.99 -2.91 6.03
C ASP A 52 -6.06 -3.03 4.50
N VAL A 53 -6.65 -4.14 4.03
CA VAL A 53 -6.78 -4.47 2.61
C VAL A 53 -8.19 -4.96 2.31
N SER A 54 -8.55 -5.06 1.02
CA SER A 54 -9.87 -5.54 0.61
C SER A 54 -10.01 -7.06 0.79
N ALA A 55 -11.26 -7.52 0.91
CA ALA A 55 -11.58 -8.94 0.85
C ALA A 55 -11.14 -9.57 -0.50
N ASP A 56 -11.21 -8.81 -1.59
CA ASP A 56 -10.77 -9.26 -2.91
C ASP A 56 -9.28 -9.56 -2.94
N LEU A 57 -8.45 -8.75 -2.26
CA LEU A 57 -7.02 -9.04 -2.15
C LEU A 57 -6.75 -10.29 -1.30
N ILE A 58 -7.51 -10.49 -0.24
CA ILE A 58 -7.42 -11.72 0.58
C ILE A 58 -7.81 -12.95 -0.24
N ASN A 59 -8.87 -12.88 -1.04
CA ASN A 59 -9.26 -13.98 -1.95
C ASN A 59 -8.15 -14.30 -2.95
N LEU A 60 -7.56 -13.28 -3.60
CA LEU A 60 -6.41 -13.47 -4.49
C LEU A 60 -5.19 -14.05 -3.77
N PHE A 61 -4.97 -13.69 -2.52
CA PHE A 61 -3.92 -14.29 -1.70
C PHE A 61 -4.16 -15.80 -1.51
N PHE A 62 -5.37 -16.22 -1.16
CA PHE A 62 -5.68 -17.63 -1.02
C PHE A 62 -5.57 -18.40 -2.33
N GLU A 63 -6.09 -17.86 -3.43
CA GLU A 63 -5.92 -18.46 -4.76
C GLU A 63 -4.42 -18.68 -5.08
N TYR A 64 -3.60 -17.66 -4.85
CA TYR A 64 -2.16 -17.74 -5.05
C TYR A 64 -1.50 -18.79 -4.14
N ILE A 65 -1.84 -18.84 -2.84
CA ILE A 65 -1.27 -19.80 -1.91
C ILE A 65 -1.62 -21.24 -2.29
N VAL A 66 -2.88 -21.50 -2.64
CA VAL A 66 -3.33 -22.85 -3.07
C VAL A 66 -2.58 -23.30 -4.34
N GLU A 67 -2.31 -22.39 -5.28
CA GLU A 67 -1.60 -22.71 -6.51
C GLU A 67 -0.08 -22.82 -6.31
N ALA A 68 0.51 -21.94 -5.52
CA ALA A 68 1.96 -21.76 -5.44
C ALA A 68 2.62 -22.56 -4.32
N HIS A 69 1.96 -22.70 -3.15
CA HIS A 69 2.50 -23.33 -1.96
C HIS A 69 2.01 -24.78 -1.84
N THR A 70 2.58 -25.64 -2.68
CA THR A 70 2.37 -27.10 -2.64
C THR A 70 3.20 -27.73 -1.51
N ASP A 71 2.94 -28.99 -1.18
CA ASP A 71 3.56 -29.71 -0.06
C ASP A 71 5.12 -29.78 -0.09
N ASP A 72 5.70 -29.50 -1.25
CA ASP A 72 7.15 -29.50 -1.49
C ASP A 72 7.79 -28.09 -1.32
N VAL A 73 7.02 -27.08 -0.89
CA VAL A 73 7.53 -25.74 -0.58
C VAL A 73 8.00 -25.65 0.85
N ASP A 74 9.29 -25.40 1.03
CA ASP A 74 9.93 -25.24 2.35
C ASP A 74 10.38 -23.79 2.57
N THR A 75 9.39 -22.87 2.61
CA THR A 75 9.65 -21.47 2.95
C THR A 75 8.37 -20.78 3.45
N ASN A 76 8.53 -19.86 4.40
CA ASN A 76 7.42 -19.04 4.90
C ASN A 76 7.16 -17.79 4.04
N HIS A 77 8.03 -17.46 3.07
CA HIS A 77 7.81 -16.30 2.22
C HIS A 77 6.53 -16.44 1.40
N VAL A 78 5.72 -15.39 1.35
CA VAL A 78 4.51 -15.38 0.52
C VAL A 78 4.86 -15.55 -0.95
N PHE A 79 5.81 -14.78 -1.45
CA PHE A 79 6.13 -14.78 -2.89
C PHE A 79 7.33 -15.66 -3.20
N ILE A 80 7.10 -16.66 -4.04
CA ILE A 80 8.10 -17.65 -4.44
C ILE A 80 8.23 -17.76 -5.96
N LYS A 81 9.35 -18.30 -6.42
CA LYS A 81 9.60 -18.61 -7.84
C LYS A 81 8.78 -19.84 -8.26
N LEU A 82 7.92 -19.70 -9.25
CA LEU A 82 7.03 -20.77 -9.71
C LEU A 82 7.65 -21.69 -10.74
N SER A 83 8.83 -21.33 -11.28
CA SER A 83 9.50 -22.11 -12.33
C SER A 83 11.02 -21.86 -12.35
N GLY A 84 11.74 -22.72 -13.07
CA GLY A 84 13.19 -22.60 -13.25
C GLY A 84 13.99 -23.39 -12.22
N PRO A 85 15.34 -23.25 -12.24
CA PRO A 85 16.24 -24.04 -11.41
C PRO A 85 16.15 -23.73 -9.91
N HIS A 86 15.60 -22.58 -9.56
CA HIS A 86 15.36 -22.13 -8.18
C HIS A 86 13.86 -22.08 -7.86
N LYS A 87 13.07 -22.98 -8.46
CA LYS A 87 11.63 -23.10 -8.15
C LYS A 87 11.47 -23.25 -6.62
N HIS A 88 10.42 -22.63 -6.07
CA HIS A 88 10.06 -22.56 -4.66
C HIS A 88 10.99 -21.73 -3.76
N SER A 89 12.11 -21.19 -4.28
CA SER A 89 12.86 -20.19 -3.51
C SER A 89 12.13 -18.85 -3.48
N PRO A 90 12.33 -18.03 -2.44
CA PRO A 90 11.73 -16.70 -2.34
C PRO A 90 12.04 -15.82 -3.56
N LEU A 91 11.04 -15.05 -4.00
CA LEU A 91 11.24 -14.06 -5.06
C LEU A 91 12.21 -12.97 -4.63
N GLU A 92 13.07 -12.55 -5.57
CA GLU A 92 13.99 -11.44 -5.40
C GLU A 92 13.54 -10.21 -6.21
N TYR A 93 14.08 -9.04 -5.90
CA TYR A 93 13.80 -7.81 -6.64
C TYR A 93 14.12 -7.95 -8.15
N GLY A 94 15.17 -8.70 -8.49
CA GLY A 94 15.54 -8.99 -9.88
C GLY A 94 14.45 -9.72 -10.66
N ASP A 95 13.77 -10.68 -10.02
CA ASP A 95 12.69 -11.46 -10.64
C ASP A 95 11.49 -10.56 -10.95
N VAL A 96 11.11 -9.69 -9.99
CA VAL A 96 10.03 -8.72 -10.19
C VAL A 96 10.38 -7.72 -11.29
N SER A 97 11.62 -7.23 -11.32
CA SER A 97 12.09 -6.33 -12.37
C SER A 97 12.03 -6.97 -13.75
N ALA A 98 12.37 -8.27 -13.84
CA ALA A 98 12.25 -9.03 -15.08
C ALA A 98 10.79 -9.23 -15.51
N LEU A 99 9.90 -9.49 -14.54
CA LEU A 99 8.46 -9.60 -14.79
C LEU A 99 7.90 -8.28 -15.33
N VAL A 100 8.20 -7.15 -14.66
CA VAL A 100 7.75 -5.82 -15.08
C VAL A 100 8.21 -5.51 -16.51
N ARG A 101 9.48 -5.75 -16.83
CA ARG A 101 9.99 -5.56 -18.22
C ARG A 101 9.25 -6.40 -19.26
N ARG A 102 8.91 -7.67 -18.93
CA ARG A 102 8.12 -8.54 -19.82
C ARG A 102 6.69 -7.98 -20.02
N LEU A 103 6.06 -7.49 -18.95
CA LEU A 103 4.73 -6.89 -19.01
C LEU A 103 4.75 -5.59 -19.84
N GLN A 104 5.73 -4.71 -19.62
CA GLN A 104 5.91 -3.49 -20.42
C GLN A 104 6.04 -3.81 -21.92
N LYS A 105 6.86 -4.81 -22.25
CA LYS A 105 7.04 -5.25 -23.65
C LYS A 105 5.75 -5.82 -24.26
N ARG A 106 4.94 -6.54 -23.45
CA ARG A 106 3.68 -7.13 -23.93
C ARG A 106 2.57 -6.12 -24.12
N THR A 107 2.48 -5.16 -23.21
CA THR A 107 1.35 -4.20 -23.14
C THR A 107 1.65 -2.89 -23.86
N GLY A 108 2.92 -2.57 -24.10
CA GLY A 108 3.34 -1.24 -24.58
C GLY A 108 3.30 -0.14 -23.50
N PHE A 109 2.82 -0.44 -22.29
CA PHE A 109 2.74 0.54 -21.19
C PHE A 109 4.03 0.55 -20.39
N HIS A 110 4.59 1.75 -20.19
CA HIS A 110 5.74 1.94 -19.30
C HIS A 110 5.25 2.18 -17.86
N PHE A 111 5.60 1.28 -16.96
CA PHE A 111 5.29 1.42 -15.54
C PHE A 111 6.40 0.81 -14.67
N THR A 112 6.48 1.24 -13.42
CA THR A 112 7.39 0.65 -12.43
C THR A 112 6.59 0.23 -11.19
N VAL A 113 7.14 -0.68 -10.40
CA VAL A 113 6.51 -1.07 -9.12
C VAL A 113 6.33 0.12 -8.19
N HIS A 114 7.24 1.09 -8.25
CA HIS A 114 7.16 2.31 -7.44
C HIS A 114 5.98 3.22 -7.87
N MET A 115 5.67 3.26 -9.16
CA MET A 115 4.50 3.99 -9.67
C MET A 115 3.19 3.45 -9.11
N LEU A 116 3.06 2.14 -8.89
CA LEU A 116 1.87 1.56 -8.28
C LEU A 116 1.64 2.10 -6.87
N ARG A 117 2.68 2.17 -6.06
CA ARG A 117 2.62 2.77 -4.72
C ARG A 117 2.32 4.29 -4.80
N HIS A 118 2.96 5.02 -5.70
CA HIS A 118 2.68 6.44 -5.90
C HIS A 118 1.21 6.68 -6.26
N SER A 119 0.70 5.94 -7.21
CA SER A 119 -0.70 6.05 -7.63
C SER A 119 -1.67 5.73 -6.50
N SER A 120 -1.38 4.68 -5.70
CA SER A 120 -2.17 4.34 -4.51
C SER A 120 -2.28 5.51 -3.54
N LEU A 121 -1.14 6.06 -3.12
CA LEU A 121 -1.11 7.15 -2.13
C LEU A 121 -1.74 8.44 -2.68
N SER A 122 -1.56 8.72 -3.96
CA SER A 122 -2.19 9.86 -4.64
C SER A 122 -3.71 9.70 -4.69
N GLU A 123 -4.21 8.49 -4.96
CA GLU A 123 -5.64 8.23 -4.97
C GLU A 123 -6.27 8.36 -3.58
N LEU A 124 -5.64 7.80 -2.56
CA LEU A 124 -6.08 7.98 -1.17
C LEU A 124 -6.11 9.46 -0.78
N ARG A 125 -5.13 10.26 -1.26
CA ARG A 125 -5.13 11.71 -1.04
C ARG A 125 -6.32 12.39 -1.72
N ARG A 126 -6.64 12.04 -2.97
CA ARG A 126 -7.82 12.57 -3.69
C ARG A 126 -9.13 12.20 -2.98
N LEU A 127 -9.18 11.03 -2.35
CA LEU A 127 -10.31 10.58 -1.53
C LEU A 127 -10.38 11.25 -0.16
N GLY A 128 -9.50 12.23 0.12
CA GLY A 128 -9.54 13.05 1.32
C GLY A 128 -8.77 12.50 2.53
N TRP A 129 -7.92 11.49 2.34
CA TRP A 129 -7.10 10.98 3.43
C TRP A 129 -6.13 12.05 3.95
N PRO A 130 -6.06 12.28 5.27
CA PRO A 130 -5.10 13.19 5.86
C PRO A 130 -3.66 12.77 5.58
N VAL A 131 -2.78 13.75 5.36
CA VAL A 131 -1.35 13.52 5.06
C VAL A 131 -0.66 12.64 6.10
N GLU A 132 -1.01 12.83 7.36
CA GLU A 132 -0.44 12.03 8.45
C GLU A 132 -0.84 10.56 8.36
N GLN A 133 -2.08 10.26 7.99
CA GLN A 133 -2.52 8.88 7.77
C GLN A 133 -1.84 8.26 6.56
N LEU A 134 -1.66 9.03 5.47
CA LEU A 134 -0.87 8.59 4.31
C LEU A 134 0.58 8.31 4.68
N ARG A 135 1.19 9.15 5.52
CA ARG A 135 2.53 8.96 6.03
C ARG A 135 2.68 7.64 6.77
N ILE A 136 1.77 7.36 7.70
CA ILE A 136 1.74 6.14 8.50
C ILE A 136 1.54 4.93 7.58
N ARG A 137 0.53 4.95 6.71
CA ARG A 137 0.25 3.87 5.76
C ARG A 137 1.42 3.58 4.83
N ALA A 138 2.11 4.63 4.39
CA ALA A 138 3.29 4.50 3.53
C ALA A 138 4.55 4.05 4.29
N GLY A 139 4.60 4.12 5.62
CA GLY A 139 5.82 3.89 6.39
C GLY A 139 6.90 4.93 6.04
N HIS A 140 6.54 6.20 5.94
CA HIS A 140 7.47 7.29 5.73
C HIS A 140 7.98 7.82 7.06
N HIS A 141 9.30 7.87 7.21
CA HIS A 141 9.94 8.43 8.41
C HIS A 141 9.69 9.94 8.49
N PHE A 142 9.85 10.65 7.38
CA PHE A 142 9.68 12.10 7.30
C PHE A 142 8.40 12.48 6.54
N VAL A 143 7.73 13.50 7.04
CA VAL A 143 6.52 14.06 6.39
C VAL A 143 6.83 14.57 4.98
N GLN A 144 8.05 15.10 4.76
CA GLN A 144 8.51 15.56 3.43
C GLN A 144 8.39 14.48 2.35
N SER A 145 8.60 13.22 2.70
CA SER A 145 8.42 12.11 1.74
C SER A 145 6.97 11.94 1.29
N THR A 146 6.02 12.47 2.06
CA THR A 146 4.59 12.44 1.75
C THR A 146 4.15 13.70 1.00
N TYR A 147 4.88 14.80 1.11
CA TYR A 147 4.56 16.05 0.40
C TYR A 147 4.61 15.92 -1.13
N VAL A 148 5.32 14.94 -1.68
CA VAL A 148 5.29 14.64 -3.11
C VAL A 148 3.87 14.32 -3.61
N TYR A 149 2.98 13.87 -2.72
CA TYR A 149 1.56 13.58 -3.01
C TYR A 149 0.64 14.77 -2.74
N LEU A 150 1.18 15.89 -2.25
CA LEU A 150 0.44 17.11 -1.92
C LEU A 150 0.52 18.14 -3.03
N HIS A 151 0.45 17.74 -4.29
CA HIS A 151 0.11 18.70 -5.33
C HIS A 151 -1.35 19.13 -5.11
N THR A 152 -1.54 20.04 -4.14
CA THR A 152 -2.78 20.77 -4.01
C THR A 152 -2.87 21.69 -5.23
N ASP A 153 -3.72 21.32 -6.15
CA ASP A 153 -4.18 22.24 -7.18
C ASP A 153 -4.90 23.40 -6.48
N ASP A 154 -4.72 24.63 -6.95
CA ASP A 154 -5.39 25.82 -6.40
C ASP A 154 -6.92 25.62 -6.36
N GLU A 155 -7.47 24.82 -7.27
CA GLU A 155 -8.88 24.45 -7.30
C GLU A 155 -9.27 23.50 -6.14
N GLU A 156 -8.43 22.56 -5.73
CA GLU A 156 -8.68 21.71 -4.54
C GLU A 156 -8.72 22.54 -3.26
N LEU A 157 -7.81 23.50 -3.10
CA LEU A 157 -7.80 24.43 -1.96
C LEU A 157 -9.07 25.27 -1.93
N ARG A 158 -9.51 25.76 -3.09
CA ARG A 158 -10.74 26.53 -3.22
C ARG A 158 -11.98 25.72 -2.85
N GLN A 159 -12.08 24.47 -3.31
CA GLN A 159 -13.20 23.59 -2.99
C GLN A 159 -13.24 23.26 -1.50
N GLU A 160 -12.10 23.01 -0.87
CA GLU A 160 -12.00 22.76 0.56
C GLU A 160 -12.39 23.99 1.38
N TRP A 161 -11.99 25.19 0.93
CA TRP A 161 -12.43 26.44 1.55
C TRP A 161 -13.94 26.60 1.50
N ILE A 162 -14.57 26.38 0.32
CA ILE A 162 -16.03 26.48 0.14
C ILE A 162 -16.77 25.50 1.07
N ARG A 163 -16.27 24.25 1.21
CA ARG A 163 -16.84 23.26 2.13
C ARG A 163 -16.75 23.76 3.59
N THR A 164 -15.60 24.24 3.98
CA THR A 164 -15.33 24.75 5.34
C THR A 164 -16.20 25.97 5.65
N GLU A 165 -16.32 26.92 4.73
CA GLU A 165 -17.15 28.11 4.87
C GLU A 165 -18.64 27.73 5.07
N ASN A 166 -19.16 26.81 4.26
CA ASN A 166 -20.51 26.31 4.39
C ASN A 166 -20.75 25.64 5.76
N GLN A 167 -19.80 24.85 6.27
CA GLN A 167 -19.89 24.27 7.60
C GLN A 167 -19.88 25.33 8.72
N MET A 168 -19.07 26.36 8.59
CA MET A 168 -19.02 27.48 9.55
C MET A 168 -20.35 28.26 9.57
N LEU A 169 -20.97 28.49 8.40
CA LEU A 169 -22.25 29.16 8.28
C LEU A 169 -23.38 28.34 8.93
N LEU A 170 -23.42 27.02 8.72
CA LEU A 170 -24.39 26.13 9.35
C LEU A 170 -24.26 26.14 10.88
N ARG A 171 -23.04 26.15 11.43
CA ARG A 171 -22.81 26.25 12.87
C ARG A 171 -23.26 27.59 13.44
N LYS A 172 -23.08 28.71 12.73
CA LYS A 172 -23.52 30.05 13.17
C LYS A 172 -25.06 30.21 13.08
N GLY A 173 -25.71 29.53 12.14
CA GLY A 173 -27.16 29.54 11.99
C GLY A 173 -27.90 28.73 13.06
N GLY A 174 -27.26 27.68 13.63
CA GLY A 174 -27.88 26.84 14.66
C GLY A 174 -27.92 27.43 16.06
N THR A 175 -27.23 28.55 16.33
CA THR A 175 -27.17 29.17 17.69
C THR A 175 -28.16 30.29 17.90
N LYS A 176 -29.12 30.55 16.98
CA LYS A 176 -30.09 31.65 17.13
C LYS A 176 -31.48 31.25 17.62
N ASN A 177 -31.75 29.99 17.99
CA ASN A 177 -33.08 29.54 18.38
C ASN A 177 -33.24 29.08 19.84
N GLU A 178 -32.35 29.42 20.75
CA GLU A 178 -32.52 29.08 22.16
C GLU A 178 -32.43 30.31 23.11
N SER A 179 -33.00 31.43 22.71
CA SER A 179 -33.23 32.51 23.69
C SER A 179 -34.49 33.29 23.29
N GLY A 180 -35.61 32.74 23.69
CA GLY A 180 -36.89 33.40 23.50
C GLY A 180 -38.08 32.60 23.99
N VAL A 181 -38.20 32.42 25.30
CA VAL A 181 -39.46 32.48 26.11
C VAL A 181 -39.07 32.77 27.54
#